data_7b1212f394638852f5916daf1568205b
#
_entry.id   7b1212f394638852f5916daf1568205b
#
_cell.length_a   1.000
_cell.length_b   1.000
_cell.length_c   1.000
_cell.angle_alpha   90.00
_cell.angle_beta   90.00
_cell.angle_gamma   90.00
#
_symmetry.space_group_name_H-M   'P 1'
#
loop_
_entity.id
_entity.type
_entity.pdbx_description
1 polymer ?
#
loop_
_entity_poly.entity_id
_entity_poly.type
_entity_poly.pdbx_seq_one_letter_code
_entity_poly.pdbx_strand_id
1 'polypeptide(L)'
;MSSSITDNFIAEGKLLVHISENGHSFELDCYETTLVAAVMQLIEPVSGIHFNDQLVLCADLKLEPQRPLSAYKLPSNDREVFVFNKSRLQTNSPPPPPEQVDIVEVSEPRLPASSSDPHPLDDAPDPALKALPSYERQFRYHYHRGHAIYNRTLSKFDHCERLLREQKVQERALEVARSNLDQYYRMIHQNCSEFMKRYKQQYRYHTDLLANFDKDMQKLRSTKLHPKLQTATRKCLLDFVREDNLRKSAESCNGSHGQFENKVVQFNQMFDEVKRKVEELFTLRASLPVKDLELTIKEYQRYLNEQKSIMQSLRFALLVYAFFPPSNMKGILICTSHPPWIMV
;
A
#
# COMPACT_ATOMS: atom_id res chain seq x y z
N MET A 1 -8.37 -31.38 -46.54
CA MET A 1 -8.92 -30.39 -45.61
C MET A 1 -8.09 -30.40 -44.33
N SER A 2 -7.04 -29.58 -44.29
CA SER A 2 -6.20 -29.41 -43.10
C SER A 2 -6.81 -28.33 -42.24
N SER A 3 -7.36 -28.71 -41.10
CA SER A 3 -7.73 -27.77 -40.03
C SER A 3 -6.46 -27.28 -39.34
N SER A 4 -6.06 -26.05 -39.63
CA SER A 4 -5.06 -25.34 -38.83
C SER A 4 -5.61 -25.13 -37.43
N ILE A 5 -5.15 -25.93 -36.50
CA ILE A 5 -5.27 -25.61 -35.07
C ILE A 5 -4.36 -24.41 -34.87
N THR A 6 -4.95 -23.24 -34.80
CA THR A 6 -4.29 -22.03 -34.24
C THR A 6 -4.11 -22.30 -32.77
N ASP A 7 -2.93 -22.78 -32.38
CA ASP A 7 -2.46 -22.73 -31.01
C ASP A 7 -2.50 -21.25 -30.60
N ASN A 8 -3.55 -20.85 -29.91
CA ASN A 8 -3.56 -19.60 -29.15
C ASN A 8 -2.49 -19.77 -28.05
N PHE A 9 -1.28 -19.32 -28.33
CA PHE A 9 -0.27 -19.11 -27.31
C PHE A 9 -0.84 -18.09 -26.32
N ILE A 10 -1.38 -18.59 -25.22
CA ILE A 10 -1.75 -17.76 -24.09
C ILE A 10 -0.43 -17.27 -23.51
N ALA A 11 -0.16 -15.98 -23.61
CA ALA A 11 1.07 -15.39 -23.11
C ALA A 11 1.08 -15.52 -21.57
N GLU A 12 2.07 -16.27 -21.08
CA GLU A 12 2.41 -16.33 -19.68
C GLU A 12 3.14 -15.04 -19.32
N GLY A 13 2.70 -14.41 -18.24
CA GLY A 13 3.28 -13.16 -17.79
C GLY A 13 3.39 -13.10 -16.28
N LYS A 14 4.25 -12.21 -15.82
CA LYS A 14 4.42 -11.94 -14.39
C LYS A 14 3.60 -10.74 -13.99
N LEU A 15 2.85 -10.88 -12.91
CA LEU A 15 2.07 -9.82 -12.30
C LEU A 15 2.81 -9.34 -11.04
N LEU A 16 3.25 -8.09 -11.06
CA LEU A 16 3.88 -7.46 -9.90
C LEU A 16 2.78 -6.97 -8.94
N VAL A 17 2.78 -7.55 -7.73
CA VAL A 17 1.79 -7.26 -6.68
C VAL A 17 2.47 -6.59 -5.50
N HIS A 18 1.86 -5.53 -5.02
CA HIS A 18 2.31 -4.74 -3.88
C HIS A 18 1.27 -4.75 -2.76
N ILE A 19 1.70 -5.04 -1.55
CA ILE A 19 0.86 -4.92 -0.35
C ILE A 19 1.01 -3.50 0.20
N SER A 20 -0.08 -2.74 0.21
CA SER A 20 -0.06 -1.32 0.58
C SER A 20 0.28 -1.07 2.06
N GLU A 21 0.01 -2.03 2.95
CA GLU A 21 0.22 -1.85 4.40
C GLU A 21 1.69 -1.83 4.78
N ASN A 22 2.50 -2.71 4.20
CA ASN A 22 3.91 -2.88 4.55
C ASN A 22 4.87 -2.63 3.38
N GLY A 23 4.36 -2.35 2.16
CA GLY A 23 5.17 -2.14 0.98
C GLY A 23 5.83 -3.41 0.43
N HIS A 24 5.47 -4.59 0.94
CA HIS A 24 5.99 -5.86 0.43
C HIS A 24 5.56 -6.08 -1.01
N SER A 25 6.49 -6.53 -1.84
CA SER A 25 6.28 -6.72 -3.27
C SER A 25 6.71 -8.11 -3.69
N PHE A 26 5.89 -8.75 -4.51
CA PHE A 26 6.18 -10.08 -5.06
C PHE A 26 5.59 -10.24 -6.46
N GLU A 27 6.10 -11.20 -7.20
CA GLU A 27 5.64 -11.53 -8.54
C GLU A 27 4.78 -12.79 -8.50
N LEU A 28 3.70 -12.78 -9.26
CA LEU A 28 2.84 -13.95 -9.50
C LEU A 28 2.87 -14.32 -10.96
N ASP A 29 3.11 -15.58 -11.26
CA ASP A 29 2.98 -16.12 -12.60
C ASP A 29 1.48 -16.30 -12.92
N CYS A 30 1.01 -15.67 -13.97
CA CYS A 30 -0.40 -15.70 -14.36
C CYS A 30 -0.57 -15.54 -15.88
N TYR A 31 -1.75 -15.88 -16.35
CA TYR A 31 -2.15 -15.73 -17.74
C TYR A 31 -3.16 -14.60 -17.88
N GLU A 32 -3.27 -14.03 -19.06
CA GLU A 32 -4.30 -13.01 -19.35
C GLU A 32 -5.73 -13.51 -19.10
N THR A 33 -5.96 -14.80 -19.24
CA THR A 33 -7.25 -15.45 -18.98
C THR A 33 -7.52 -15.74 -17.52
N THR A 34 -6.51 -15.59 -16.64
CA THR A 34 -6.66 -15.82 -15.20
C THR A 34 -7.68 -14.86 -14.61
N LEU A 35 -8.62 -15.39 -13.84
CA LEU A 35 -9.60 -14.54 -13.14
C LEU A 35 -8.92 -13.79 -11.98
N VAL A 36 -9.34 -12.55 -11.74
CA VAL A 36 -8.87 -11.76 -10.59
C VAL A 36 -9.11 -12.51 -9.29
N ALA A 37 -10.21 -13.26 -9.15
CA ALA A 37 -10.49 -14.08 -7.97
C ALA A 37 -9.39 -15.10 -7.69
N ALA A 38 -8.84 -15.75 -8.71
CA ALA A 38 -7.74 -16.68 -8.55
C ALA A 38 -6.45 -15.99 -8.07
N VAL A 39 -6.16 -14.80 -8.60
CA VAL A 39 -5.04 -13.97 -8.13
C VAL A 39 -5.23 -13.58 -6.66
N MET A 40 -6.42 -13.15 -6.26
CA MET A 40 -6.74 -12.80 -4.88
C MET A 40 -6.55 -13.98 -3.93
N GLN A 41 -6.90 -15.21 -4.34
CA GLN A 41 -6.65 -16.43 -3.56
C GLN A 41 -5.15 -16.71 -3.39
N LEU A 42 -4.33 -16.44 -4.40
CA LEU A 42 -2.87 -16.57 -4.31
C LEU A 42 -2.22 -15.49 -3.44
N ILE A 43 -2.82 -14.32 -3.36
CA ILE A 43 -2.35 -13.21 -2.52
C ILE A 43 -2.60 -13.48 -1.03
N GLU A 44 -3.70 -14.15 -0.67
CA GLU A 44 -4.10 -14.39 0.72
C GLU A 44 -3.00 -15.03 1.59
N PRO A 45 -2.37 -16.16 1.20
CA PRO A 45 -1.33 -16.80 2.02
C PRO A 45 -0.05 -15.96 2.15
N VAL A 46 0.24 -15.08 1.18
CA VAL A 46 1.44 -14.23 1.18
C VAL A 46 1.24 -12.96 2.00
N SER A 47 0.05 -12.36 1.90
CA SER A 47 -0.28 -11.08 2.55
C SER A 47 -0.90 -11.23 3.93
N GLY A 48 -1.51 -12.40 4.23
CA GLY A 48 -2.36 -12.57 5.40
C GLY A 48 -3.69 -11.82 5.36
N ILE A 49 -4.03 -11.20 4.21
CA ILE A 49 -5.29 -10.49 4.00
C ILE A 49 -6.32 -11.46 3.44
N HIS A 50 -7.39 -11.71 4.19
CA HIS A 50 -8.44 -12.62 3.76
C HIS A 50 -9.05 -12.16 2.41
N PHE A 51 -9.40 -13.10 1.55
CA PHE A 51 -9.94 -12.87 0.20
C PHE A 51 -11.04 -11.79 0.17
N ASN A 52 -12.01 -11.85 1.08
CA ASN A 52 -13.11 -10.89 1.13
C ASN A 52 -12.69 -9.48 1.56
N ASP A 53 -11.54 -9.35 2.24
CA ASP A 53 -11.03 -8.08 2.73
C ASP A 53 -10.03 -7.43 1.77
N GLN A 54 -9.67 -8.11 0.69
CA GLN A 54 -8.79 -7.55 -0.33
C GLN A 54 -9.54 -6.54 -1.20
N LEU A 55 -8.98 -5.33 -1.31
CA LEU A 55 -9.31 -4.34 -2.32
C LEU A 55 -8.12 -4.25 -3.27
N VAL A 56 -8.30 -4.71 -4.50
CA VAL A 56 -7.22 -4.79 -5.49
C VAL A 56 -7.39 -3.67 -6.50
N LEU A 57 -6.38 -2.85 -6.66
CA LEU A 57 -6.35 -1.70 -7.56
C LEU A 57 -5.19 -1.83 -8.56
N CYS A 58 -5.43 -1.44 -9.81
CA CYS A 58 -4.40 -1.28 -10.83
C CYS A 58 -4.62 0.05 -11.53
N ALA A 59 -3.67 0.95 -11.43
CA ALA A 59 -3.82 2.34 -11.87
C ALA A 59 -5.12 2.94 -11.30
N ASP A 60 -6.02 3.41 -12.16
CA ASP A 60 -7.28 4.04 -11.76
C ASP A 60 -8.47 3.06 -11.67
N LEU A 61 -8.20 1.76 -11.79
CA LEU A 61 -9.24 0.74 -11.87
C LEU A 61 -9.23 -0.18 -10.66
N LYS A 62 -10.42 -0.44 -10.12
CA LYS A 62 -10.64 -1.53 -9.19
C LYS A 62 -10.80 -2.83 -9.97
N LEU A 63 -10.06 -3.86 -9.58
CA LEU A 63 -10.15 -5.19 -10.17
C LEU A 63 -11.33 -5.94 -9.56
N GLU A 64 -12.26 -6.36 -10.44
CA GLU A 64 -13.44 -7.12 -10.03
C GLU A 64 -13.15 -8.62 -10.09
N PRO A 65 -13.45 -9.41 -9.04
CA PRO A 65 -13.07 -10.82 -8.93
C PRO A 65 -13.52 -11.71 -10.10
N GLN A 66 -14.67 -11.39 -10.71
CA GLN A 66 -15.29 -12.18 -11.77
C GLN A 66 -14.71 -11.92 -13.17
N ARG A 67 -13.84 -10.92 -13.31
CA ARG A 67 -13.26 -10.55 -14.59
C ARG A 67 -11.88 -11.19 -14.78
N PRO A 68 -11.51 -11.53 -16.04
CA PRO A 68 -10.15 -11.96 -16.34
C PRO A 68 -9.17 -10.78 -16.30
N LEU A 69 -7.90 -11.08 -16.09
CA LEU A 69 -6.83 -10.09 -16.07
C LEU A 69 -6.73 -9.30 -17.39
N SER A 70 -7.05 -9.92 -18.53
CA SER A 70 -7.08 -9.28 -19.86
C SER A 70 -8.01 -8.06 -19.91
N ALA A 71 -9.10 -8.05 -19.14
CA ALA A 71 -10.00 -6.90 -19.05
C ALA A 71 -9.30 -5.63 -18.51
N TYR A 72 -8.18 -5.80 -17.83
CA TYR A 72 -7.36 -4.74 -17.24
C TYR A 72 -6.01 -4.58 -17.96
N LYS A 73 -5.80 -5.29 -19.06
CA LYS A 73 -4.51 -5.37 -19.78
C LYS A 73 -3.37 -5.87 -18.89
N LEU A 74 -3.66 -6.90 -18.12
CA LEU A 74 -2.73 -7.60 -17.24
C LEU A 74 -2.59 -9.05 -17.73
N PRO A 75 -1.40 -9.70 -17.49
CA PRO A 75 -0.19 -9.15 -16.90
C PRO A 75 0.55 -8.20 -17.86
N SER A 76 1.25 -7.21 -17.30
CA SER A 76 2.04 -6.25 -18.09
C SER A 76 3.20 -5.73 -17.24
N ASN A 77 4.37 -5.58 -17.83
CA ASN A 77 5.55 -5.05 -17.15
C ASN A 77 5.39 -3.58 -16.72
N ASP A 78 4.48 -2.84 -17.35
CA ASP A 78 4.25 -1.42 -17.07
C ASP A 78 3.11 -1.19 -16.06
N ARG A 79 2.48 -2.26 -15.58
CA ARG A 79 1.32 -2.17 -14.69
C ARG A 79 1.54 -2.95 -13.41
N GLU A 80 1.42 -2.25 -12.31
CA GLU A 80 1.54 -2.77 -10.97
C GLU A 80 0.15 -2.90 -10.34
N VAL A 81 -0.01 -3.89 -9.48
CA VAL A 81 -1.24 -4.15 -8.74
C VAL A 81 -1.01 -3.86 -7.27
N PHE A 82 -1.90 -3.07 -6.67
CA PHE A 82 -1.85 -2.70 -5.25
C PHE A 82 -3.00 -3.35 -4.51
N VAL A 83 -2.68 -4.01 -3.40
CA VAL A 83 -3.63 -4.70 -2.53
C VAL A 83 -3.79 -3.93 -1.23
N PHE A 84 -5.02 -3.54 -0.92
CA PHE A 84 -5.40 -2.85 0.30
C PHE A 84 -6.29 -3.75 1.14
N ASN A 85 -6.14 -3.66 2.46
CA ASN A 85 -6.97 -4.40 3.41
C ASN A 85 -8.20 -3.58 3.81
N LYS A 86 -9.40 -3.99 3.36
CA LYS A 86 -10.65 -3.32 3.70
C LYS A 86 -10.98 -3.37 5.20
N SER A 87 -10.51 -4.39 5.91
CA SER A 87 -10.76 -4.48 7.36
C SER A 87 -10.15 -3.31 8.12
N ARG A 88 -9.08 -2.69 7.57
CA ARG A 88 -8.43 -1.49 8.14
C ARG A 88 -9.22 -0.20 7.94
N LEU A 89 -10.20 -0.20 7.03
CA LEU A 89 -11.07 0.96 6.80
C LEU A 89 -12.15 1.11 7.89
N GLN A 90 -12.26 0.15 8.79
CA GLN A 90 -13.15 0.25 9.93
C GLN A 90 -12.62 1.28 10.94
N THR A 91 -13.48 2.16 11.40
CA THR A 91 -13.13 3.33 12.26
C THR A 91 -12.40 2.93 13.56
N ASN A 92 -12.61 1.71 14.04
CA ASN A 92 -12.03 1.17 15.28
C ASN A 92 -10.89 0.18 15.05
N SER A 93 -10.41 0.02 13.81
CA SER A 93 -9.30 -0.87 13.52
C SER A 93 -8.01 -0.30 14.13
N PRO A 94 -7.28 -1.05 14.96
CA PRO A 94 -6.02 -0.57 15.50
C PRO A 94 -5.00 -0.39 14.36
N PRO A 95 -4.07 0.59 14.46
CA PRO A 95 -3.00 0.71 13.50
C PRO A 95 -2.14 -0.57 13.50
N PRO A 96 -1.52 -0.94 12.35
CA PRO A 96 -0.60 -2.06 12.32
C PRO A 96 0.53 -1.83 13.35
N PRO A 97 0.97 -2.87 14.05
CA PRO A 97 2.09 -2.72 14.98
C PRO A 97 3.33 -2.26 14.18
N PRO A 98 4.14 -1.36 14.75
CA PRO A 98 5.39 -0.98 14.12
C PRO A 98 6.28 -2.21 13.94
N GLU A 99 6.98 -2.28 12.81
CA GLU A 99 7.91 -3.36 12.55
C GLU A 99 9.02 -3.35 13.62
N GLN A 100 9.18 -4.46 14.33
CA GLN A 100 10.29 -4.63 15.28
C GLN A 100 11.53 -5.04 14.49
N VAL A 101 12.53 -4.19 14.54
CA VAL A 101 13.85 -4.49 13.97
C VAL A 101 14.62 -5.29 14.99
N ASP A 102 14.74 -6.60 14.78
CA ASP A 102 15.63 -7.44 15.56
C ASP A 102 17.08 -7.10 15.23
N ILE A 103 17.62 -6.14 15.96
CA ILE A 103 19.05 -5.84 15.92
C ILE A 103 19.74 -6.94 16.73
N VAL A 104 20.33 -7.90 16.03
CA VAL A 104 21.19 -8.89 16.69
C VAL A 104 22.29 -8.15 17.42
N GLU A 105 22.20 -8.09 18.74
CA GLU A 105 23.29 -7.56 19.56
C GLU A 105 24.45 -8.54 19.49
N VAL A 106 25.48 -8.16 18.75
CA VAL A 106 26.76 -8.84 18.81
C VAL A 106 27.41 -8.41 20.13
N SER A 107 27.56 -9.33 21.06
CA SER A 107 28.32 -9.08 22.28
C SER A 107 29.74 -8.70 21.88
N GLU A 108 30.10 -7.44 22.07
CA GLU A 108 31.45 -6.99 21.81
C GLU A 108 32.37 -7.59 22.91
N PRO A 109 33.39 -8.34 22.53
CA PRO A 109 34.35 -8.80 23.50
C PRO A 109 35.00 -7.58 24.18
N ARG A 110 35.12 -7.59 25.52
CA ARG A 110 35.78 -6.50 26.27
C ARG A 110 37.22 -6.40 25.83
N LEU A 111 37.66 -5.20 25.50
CA LEU A 111 39.07 -4.93 25.33
C LEU A 111 39.75 -5.10 26.69
N PRO A 112 40.89 -5.81 26.75
CA PRO A 112 41.69 -5.84 27.98
C PRO A 112 42.10 -4.40 28.35
N ALA A 113 41.84 -3.99 29.57
CA ALA A 113 42.11 -2.62 30.04
C ALA A 113 43.63 -2.35 30.18
N SER A 114 44.44 -3.40 30.28
CA SER A 114 45.89 -3.29 30.36
C SER A 114 46.57 -4.49 29.68
N SER A 115 47.85 -4.37 29.38
CA SER A 115 48.67 -5.47 28.82
C SER A 115 48.83 -6.67 29.77
N SER A 116 48.44 -6.53 31.04
CA SER A 116 48.45 -7.57 32.05
C SER A 116 47.13 -8.30 32.18
N ASP A 117 46.06 -7.80 31.58
CA ASP A 117 44.75 -8.47 31.60
C ASP A 117 44.77 -9.72 30.69
N PRO A 118 44.11 -10.82 31.08
CA PRO A 118 44.04 -12.01 30.26
C PRO A 118 43.35 -11.66 28.95
N HIS A 119 43.95 -12.08 27.83
CA HIS A 119 43.39 -11.85 26.51
C HIS A 119 42.13 -12.71 26.33
N PRO A 120 41.05 -12.22 25.70
CA PRO A 120 39.82 -12.99 25.52
C PRO A 120 40.00 -14.35 24.83
N LEU A 121 41.06 -14.52 24.04
CA LEU A 121 41.43 -15.79 23.42
C LEU A 121 42.21 -16.73 24.35
N ASP A 122 42.64 -16.27 25.55
CA ASP A 122 43.34 -17.14 26.51
C ASP A 122 42.40 -18.19 27.13
N ASP A 123 41.10 -17.89 27.18
CA ASP A 123 40.05 -18.83 27.58
C ASP A 123 39.44 -19.61 26.41
N ALA A 124 39.99 -19.45 25.20
CA ALA A 124 39.50 -20.18 24.04
C ALA A 124 39.61 -21.69 24.24
N PRO A 125 38.59 -22.46 23.90
CA PRO A 125 38.59 -23.91 24.06
C PRO A 125 39.62 -24.60 23.14
N ASP A 126 40.03 -23.93 22.06
CA ASP A 126 40.99 -24.47 21.09
C ASP A 126 42.44 -24.27 21.59
N PRO A 127 43.14 -25.37 21.91
CA PRO A 127 44.55 -25.32 22.33
C PRO A 127 45.49 -24.68 21.32
N ALA A 128 45.16 -24.78 20.00
CA ALA A 128 45.97 -24.20 18.96
C ALA A 128 45.97 -22.65 18.99
N LEU A 129 44.87 -22.04 19.43
CA LEU A 129 44.80 -20.60 19.61
C LEU A 129 45.62 -20.11 20.80
N LYS A 130 45.73 -20.93 21.86
CA LYS A 130 46.58 -20.63 23.06
C LYS A 130 48.06 -20.71 22.76
N ALA A 131 48.43 -21.54 21.80
CA ALA A 131 49.85 -21.70 21.41
C ALA A 131 50.36 -20.54 20.51
N LEU A 132 49.49 -19.67 20.00
CA LEU A 132 49.94 -18.56 19.18
C LEU A 132 50.65 -17.47 20.00
N PRO A 133 51.64 -16.77 19.40
CA PRO A 133 52.25 -15.60 20.01
C PRO A 133 51.22 -14.53 20.37
N SER A 134 51.45 -13.80 21.44
CA SER A 134 50.54 -12.79 21.97
C SER A 134 50.10 -11.77 20.93
N TYR A 135 51.03 -11.27 20.09
CA TYR A 135 50.70 -10.29 19.03
C TYR A 135 49.82 -10.88 17.96
N GLU A 136 49.97 -12.16 17.63
CA GLU A 136 49.13 -12.81 16.62
C GLU A 136 47.70 -13.07 17.16
N ARG A 137 47.58 -13.44 18.44
CA ARG A 137 46.29 -13.56 19.12
C ARG A 137 45.55 -12.23 19.15
N GLN A 138 46.24 -11.13 19.48
CA GLN A 138 45.67 -9.79 19.47
C GLN A 138 45.22 -9.40 18.07
N PHE A 139 46.03 -9.64 17.05
CA PHE A 139 45.65 -9.32 15.65
C PHE A 139 44.41 -10.10 15.21
N ARG A 140 44.35 -11.40 15.47
CA ARG A 140 43.17 -12.23 15.16
C ARG A 140 41.94 -11.74 15.91
N TYR A 141 42.07 -11.38 17.18
CA TYR A 141 41.00 -10.81 17.99
C TYR A 141 40.45 -9.53 17.36
N HIS A 142 41.29 -8.56 17.03
CA HIS A 142 40.86 -7.30 16.42
C HIS A 142 40.29 -7.50 15.03
N TYR A 143 40.82 -8.44 14.24
CA TYR A 143 40.23 -8.80 12.95
C TYR A 143 38.82 -9.35 13.11
N HIS A 144 38.61 -10.33 13.97
CA HIS A 144 37.26 -10.93 14.16
C HIS A 144 36.27 -9.91 14.72
N ARG A 145 36.71 -9.04 15.62
CA ARG A 145 35.89 -7.94 16.14
C ARG A 145 35.52 -6.97 15.04
N GLY A 146 36.47 -6.52 14.25
CA GLY A 146 36.22 -5.63 13.10
C GLY A 146 35.28 -6.26 12.08
N HIS A 147 35.46 -7.53 11.78
CA HIS A 147 34.59 -8.29 10.87
C HIS A 147 33.17 -8.42 11.42
N ALA A 148 33.00 -8.67 12.71
CA ALA A 148 31.68 -8.75 13.34
C ALA A 148 30.95 -7.39 13.30
N ILE A 149 31.65 -6.29 13.62
CA ILE A 149 31.09 -4.94 13.53
C ILE A 149 30.72 -4.60 12.08
N TYR A 150 31.57 -4.93 11.13
CA TYR A 150 31.29 -4.72 9.70
C TYR A 150 30.02 -5.46 9.26
N ASN A 151 29.91 -6.76 9.55
CA ASN A 151 28.74 -7.55 9.17
C ASN A 151 27.45 -7.03 9.83
N ARG A 152 27.51 -6.64 11.10
CA ARG A 152 26.37 -6.01 11.79
C ARG A 152 25.94 -4.71 11.11
N THR A 153 26.91 -3.88 10.75
CA THR A 153 26.64 -2.60 10.06
C THR A 153 26.02 -2.86 8.69
N LEU A 154 26.58 -3.81 7.92
CA LEU A 154 26.04 -4.20 6.61
C LEU A 154 24.57 -4.66 6.73
N SER A 155 24.27 -5.53 7.67
CA SER A 155 22.89 -6.01 7.90
C SER A 155 21.92 -4.86 8.22
N LYS A 156 22.36 -3.87 9.01
CA LYS A 156 21.53 -2.68 9.29
C LYS A 156 21.30 -1.85 8.03
N PHE A 157 22.29 -1.70 7.15
CA PHE A 157 22.13 -0.98 5.89
C PHE A 157 21.19 -1.68 4.94
N ASP A 158 21.33 -2.99 4.76
CA ASP A 158 20.43 -3.80 3.95
C ASP A 158 18.98 -3.65 4.42
N HIS A 159 18.78 -3.61 5.74
CA HIS A 159 17.47 -3.36 6.34
C HIS A 159 16.93 -1.95 6.03
N CYS A 160 17.77 -0.91 6.18
CA CYS A 160 17.37 0.47 5.83
C CYS A 160 17.01 0.61 4.35
N GLU A 161 17.76 -0.03 3.46
CA GLU A 161 17.45 -0.05 2.01
C GLU A 161 16.11 -0.75 1.72
N ARG A 162 15.84 -1.86 2.41
CA ARG A 162 14.57 -2.55 2.30
C ARG A 162 13.42 -1.64 2.71
N LEU A 163 13.50 -1.01 3.90
CA LEU A 163 12.49 -0.08 4.39
C LEU A 163 12.25 1.09 3.45
N LEU A 164 13.30 1.65 2.83
CA LEU A 164 13.14 2.71 1.83
C LEU A 164 12.41 2.23 0.57
N ARG A 165 12.71 1.01 0.10
CA ARG A 165 11.97 0.43 -1.04
C ARG A 165 10.50 0.23 -0.70
N GLU A 166 10.20 -0.34 0.45
CA GLU A 166 8.84 -0.56 0.94
C GLU A 166 8.08 0.77 1.11
N GLN A 167 8.71 1.79 1.65
CA GLN A 167 8.14 3.12 1.74
C GLN A 167 7.76 3.69 0.37
N LYS A 168 8.61 3.56 -0.65
CA LYS A 168 8.29 4.01 -2.02
C LYS A 168 7.08 3.29 -2.61
N VAL A 169 6.92 2.01 -2.29
CA VAL A 169 5.72 1.24 -2.69
C VAL A 169 4.49 1.77 -1.99
N GLN A 170 4.55 2.02 -0.69
CA GLN A 170 3.43 2.61 0.08
C GLN A 170 3.05 3.99 -0.45
N GLU A 171 4.02 4.79 -0.89
CA GLU A 171 3.79 6.08 -1.53
C GLU A 171 2.98 5.94 -2.83
N ARG A 172 3.41 5.03 -3.71
CA ARG A 172 2.67 4.77 -4.95
C ARG A 172 1.28 4.21 -4.68
N ALA A 173 1.14 3.33 -3.69
CA ALA A 173 -0.16 2.82 -3.26
C ALA A 173 -1.10 3.96 -2.82
N LEU A 174 -0.59 4.93 -2.06
CA LEU A 174 -1.37 6.10 -1.63
C LEU A 174 -1.80 6.96 -2.82
N GLU A 175 -0.94 7.16 -3.82
CA GLU A 175 -1.28 7.88 -5.06
C GLU A 175 -2.37 7.17 -5.87
N VAL A 176 -2.27 5.85 -6.00
CA VAL A 176 -3.29 5.04 -6.67
C VAL A 176 -4.62 5.11 -5.92
N ALA A 177 -4.61 5.01 -4.59
CA ALA A 177 -5.82 5.14 -3.78
C ALA A 177 -6.48 6.51 -3.94
N ARG A 178 -5.68 7.59 -3.95
CA ARG A 178 -6.15 8.97 -4.18
C ARG A 178 -6.80 9.12 -5.55
N SER A 179 -6.14 8.65 -6.61
CA SER A 179 -6.66 8.73 -7.98
C SER A 179 -8.00 7.99 -8.11
N ASN A 180 -8.08 6.77 -7.57
CA ASN A 180 -9.33 6.02 -7.53
C ASN A 180 -10.43 6.75 -6.76
N LEU A 181 -10.11 7.32 -5.60
CA LEU A 181 -11.07 8.08 -4.78
C LEU A 181 -11.63 9.28 -5.55
N ASP A 182 -10.78 10.04 -6.23
CA ASP A 182 -11.19 11.19 -7.05
C ASP A 182 -12.07 10.75 -8.23
N GLN A 183 -11.77 9.63 -8.87
CA GLN A 183 -12.57 9.10 -9.96
C GLN A 183 -13.97 8.67 -9.49
N TYR A 184 -14.05 7.92 -8.37
CA TYR A 184 -15.32 7.52 -7.79
C TYR A 184 -16.16 8.72 -7.37
N TYR A 185 -15.53 9.75 -6.78
CA TYR A 185 -16.23 10.97 -6.41
C TYR A 185 -16.86 11.65 -7.63
N ARG A 186 -16.08 11.86 -8.69
CA ARG A 186 -16.59 12.50 -9.91
C ARG A 186 -17.78 11.74 -10.48
N MET A 187 -17.69 10.40 -10.53
CA MET A 187 -18.76 9.54 -11.02
C MET A 187 -20.02 9.66 -10.15
N ILE A 188 -19.89 9.58 -8.82
CA ILE A 188 -21.03 9.67 -7.91
C ILE A 188 -21.62 11.08 -7.97
N HIS A 189 -20.79 12.12 -7.96
CA HIS A 189 -21.25 13.51 -8.06
C HIS A 189 -22.03 13.77 -9.36
N GLN A 190 -21.54 13.26 -10.48
CA GLN A 190 -22.24 13.36 -11.76
C GLN A 190 -23.59 12.65 -11.72
N ASN A 191 -23.60 11.39 -11.24
CA ASN A 191 -24.83 10.60 -11.13
C ASN A 191 -25.86 11.26 -10.20
N CYS A 192 -25.42 11.79 -9.05
CA CYS A 192 -26.27 12.54 -8.14
C CYS A 192 -26.83 13.81 -8.79
N SER A 193 -26.01 14.56 -9.52
CA SER A 193 -26.42 15.77 -10.21
C SER A 193 -27.46 15.48 -11.28
N GLU A 194 -27.27 14.44 -12.11
CA GLU A 194 -28.23 14.02 -13.12
C GLU A 194 -29.54 13.53 -12.49
N PHE A 195 -29.45 12.75 -11.43
CA PHE A 195 -30.63 12.29 -10.69
C PHE A 195 -31.41 13.48 -10.12
N MET A 196 -30.73 14.44 -9.49
CA MET A 196 -31.36 15.64 -8.95
C MET A 196 -32.05 16.48 -10.01
N LYS A 197 -31.46 16.62 -11.21
CA LYS A 197 -32.12 17.31 -12.34
C LYS A 197 -33.42 16.62 -12.73
N ARG A 198 -33.41 15.30 -12.92
CA ARG A 198 -34.60 14.52 -13.25
C ARG A 198 -35.66 14.57 -12.18
N TYR A 199 -35.22 14.46 -10.90
CA TYR A 199 -36.13 14.51 -9.78
C TYR A 199 -36.79 15.87 -9.60
N LYS A 200 -36.04 16.99 -9.73
CA LYS A 200 -36.60 18.35 -9.71
C LYS A 200 -37.61 18.58 -10.85
N GLN A 201 -37.34 18.03 -12.03
CA GLN A 201 -38.26 18.11 -13.15
C GLN A 201 -39.57 17.34 -12.88
N GLN A 202 -39.48 16.11 -12.36
CA GLN A 202 -40.64 15.31 -11.97
C GLN A 202 -41.42 15.97 -10.81
N TYR A 203 -40.72 16.52 -9.83
CA TYR A 203 -41.35 17.21 -8.72
C TYR A 203 -42.15 18.42 -9.17
N ARG A 204 -41.62 19.25 -10.08
CA ARG A 204 -42.35 20.37 -10.69
C ARG A 204 -43.56 19.87 -11.42
N TYR A 205 -43.42 18.85 -12.25
CA TYR A 205 -44.54 18.25 -12.96
C TYR A 205 -45.66 17.78 -12.02
N HIS A 206 -45.33 17.11 -10.93
CA HIS A 206 -46.31 16.68 -9.92
C HIS A 206 -46.96 17.84 -9.20
N THR A 207 -46.22 18.90 -8.91
CA THR A 207 -46.74 20.11 -8.27
C THR A 207 -47.75 20.83 -9.20
N ASP A 208 -47.40 20.93 -10.51
CA ASP A 208 -48.26 21.52 -11.52
C ASP A 208 -49.53 20.69 -11.76
N LEU A 209 -49.39 19.33 -11.75
CA LEU A 209 -50.55 18.44 -11.84
C LEU A 209 -51.48 18.61 -10.64
N LEU A 210 -50.97 18.73 -9.42
CA LEU A 210 -51.80 18.96 -8.23
C LEU A 210 -52.51 20.30 -8.29
N ALA A 211 -51.80 21.36 -8.70
CA ALA A 211 -52.37 22.69 -8.83
C ALA A 211 -53.49 22.72 -9.92
N ASN A 212 -53.29 22.03 -11.04
CA ASN A 212 -54.32 21.88 -12.08
C ASN A 212 -55.45 20.97 -11.61
N PHE A 213 -55.17 19.90 -10.89
CA PHE A 213 -56.15 18.99 -10.30
C PHE A 213 -57.12 19.74 -9.38
N ASP A 214 -56.63 20.59 -8.46
CA ASP A 214 -57.48 21.42 -7.61
C ASP A 214 -58.40 22.33 -8.40
N LYS A 215 -57.89 22.98 -9.49
CA LYS A 215 -58.71 23.78 -10.41
C LYS A 215 -59.77 22.96 -11.14
N ASP A 216 -59.39 21.78 -11.62
CA ASP A 216 -60.31 20.91 -12.37
C ASP A 216 -61.35 20.28 -11.44
N MET A 217 -60.99 19.95 -10.19
CA MET A 217 -61.91 19.53 -9.14
C MET A 217 -62.92 20.65 -8.79
N GLN A 218 -62.43 21.91 -8.71
CA GLN A 218 -63.30 23.05 -8.46
C GLN A 218 -64.24 23.28 -9.65
N LYS A 219 -63.76 23.19 -10.90
CA LYS A 219 -64.61 23.23 -12.12
C LYS A 219 -65.62 22.13 -12.09
N LEU A 220 -65.24 20.89 -11.79
CA LEU A 220 -66.14 19.75 -11.71
C LEU A 220 -67.23 19.98 -10.68
N ARG A 221 -66.91 20.51 -9.50
CA ARG A 221 -67.87 20.84 -8.44
C ARG A 221 -68.81 21.97 -8.85
N SER A 222 -68.32 22.92 -9.66
CA SER A 222 -69.12 24.08 -10.13
C SER A 222 -69.92 23.82 -11.41
N THR A 223 -69.59 22.73 -12.15
CA THR A 223 -70.25 22.40 -13.42
C THR A 223 -71.71 22.11 -13.22
N LYS A 224 -72.58 22.83 -13.93
CA LYS A 224 -74.01 22.60 -13.92
C LYS A 224 -74.35 21.39 -14.82
N LEU A 225 -74.64 20.26 -14.24
CA LEU A 225 -75.13 19.07 -14.94
C LEU A 225 -76.66 19.05 -14.90
N HIS A 226 -77.24 18.30 -15.84
CA HIS A 226 -78.71 18.09 -15.81
C HIS A 226 -79.18 17.53 -14.47
N PRO A 227 -80.28 18.02 -13.90
CA PRO A 227 -80.66 17.67 -12.53
C PRO A 227 -80.75 16.17 -12.22
N LYS A 228 -81.17 15.36 -13.17
CA LYS A 228 -81.25 13.88 -13.01
C LYS A 228 -79.88 13.18 -12.99
N LEU A 229 -78.84 13.78 -13.54
CA LEU A 229 -77.50 13.21 -13.62
C LEU A 229 -76.54 13.83 -12.60
N GLN A 230 -76.90 14.98 -12.05
CA GLN A 230 -76.01 15.82 -11.25
C GLN A 230 -75.48 15.11 -10.02
N THR A 231 -76.34 14.40 -9.28
CA THR A 231 -75.94 13.78 -7.99
C THR A 231 -75.17 12.50 -8.19
N ALA A 232 -75.66 11.61 -9.08
CA ALA A 232 -75.03 10.31 -9.33
C ALA A 232 -73.70 10.45 -10.03
N THR A 233 -73.59 11.28 -11.06
CA THR A 233 -72.33 11.47 -11.80
C THR A 233 -71.23 12.16 -10.94
N ARG A 234 -71.60 13.19 -10.19
CA ARG A 234 -70.67 13.87 -9.29
C ARG A 234 -70.17 12.90 -8.20
N LYS A 235 -71.04 12.16 -7.53
CA LYS A 235 -70.64 11.23 -6.51
C LYS A 235 -69.71 10.16 -7.07
N CYS A 236 -70.03 9.57 -8.17
CA CYS A 236 -69.21 8.55 -8.85
C CYS A 236 -67.80 9.08 -9.20
N LEU A 237 -67.69 10.31 -9.78
CA LEU A 237 -66.41 10.89 -10.16
C LEU A 237 -65.58 11.30 -8.92
N LEU A 238 -66.18 11.85 -7.88
CA LEU A 238 -65.50 12.24 -6.64
C LEU A 238 -65.03 11.01 -5.86
N ASP A 239 -65.80 9.93 -5.78
CA ASP A 239 -65.41 8.70 -5.13
C ASP A 239 -64.28 7.98 -5.88
N PHE A 240 -64.22 8.11 -7.22
CA PHE A 240 -63.16 7.53 -8.05
C PHE A 240 -61.79 8.24 -7.83
N VAL A 241 -61.79 9.55 -7.68
CA VAL A 241 -60.57 10.37 -7.72
C VAL A 241 -59.74 10.28 -6.43
N ARG A 242 -60.30 9.86 -5.29
CA ARG A 242 -59.59 9.70 -4.00
C ARG A 242 -58.55 10.84 -3.72
N GLU A 243 -59.04 12.07 -3.70
CA GLU A 243 -58.22 13.31 -3.55
C GLU A 243 -57.24 13.23 -2.40
N ASP A 244 -57.63 12.71 -1.23
CA ASP A 244 -56.81 12.59 -0.04
C ASP A 244 -55.60 11.67 -0.26
N ASN A 245 -55.77 10.62 -1.03
CA ASN A 245 -54.63 9.71 -1.31
C ASN A 245 -53.61 10.36 -2.23
N LEU A 246 -54.05 11.16 -3.24
CA LEU A 246 -53.17 11.90 -4.11
C LEU A 246 -52.40 13.00 -3.35
N ARG A 247 -53.07 13.72 -2.47
CA ARG A 247 -52.41 14.73 -1.61
C ARG A 247 -51.36 14.09 -0.70
N LYS A 248 -51.68 13.01 -0.01
CA LYS A 248 -50.75 12.26 0.83
C LYS A 248 -49.52 11.76 0.05
N SER A 249 -49.74 11.28 -1.19
CA SER A 249 -48.62 10.84 -2.04
C SER A 249 -47.72 12.00 -2.44
N ALA A 250 -48.27 13.17 -2.74
CA ALA A 250 -47.49 14.36 -3.09
C ALA A 250 -46.70 14.89 -1.87
N GLU A 251 -47.31 14.90 -0.69
CA GLU A 251 -46.63 15.28 0.56
C GLU A 251 -45.48 14.31 0.90
N SER A 252 -45.70 13.01 0.71
CA SER A 252 -44.66 11.98 0.88
C SER A 252 -43.50 12.17 -0.09
N CYS A 253 -43.77 12.48 -1.37
CA CYS A 253 -42.74 12.78 -2.37
C CYS A 253 -41.93 14.02 -1.97
N ASN A 254 -42.58 15.04 -1.44
CA ASN A 254 -41.90 16.26 -0.99
C ASN A 254 -40.97 15.99 0.20
N GLY A 255 -41.44 15.21 1.18
CA GLY A 255 -40.63 14.78 2.33
C GLY A 255 -39.41 13.95 1.90
N SER A 256 -39.59 13.04 0.94
CA SER A 256 -38.49 12.22 0.38
C SER A 256 -37.45 13.07 -0.35
N HIS A 257 -37.90 14.16 -1.02
CA HIS A 257 -37.00 15.09 -1.69
C HIS A 257 -36.06 15.78 -0.71
N GLY A 258 -36.57 16.34 0.39
CA GLY A 258 -35.75 16.98 1.41
C GLY A 258 -34.75 16.03 2.06
N GLN A 259 -35.16 14.77 2.33
CA GLN A 259 -34.28 13.75 2.86
C GLN A 259 -33.13 13.41 1.89
N PHE A 260 -33.43 13.31 0.58
CA PHE A 260 -32.43 13.04 -0.42
C PHE A 260 -31.42 14.21 -0.57
N GLU A 261 -31.89 15.44 -0.62
CA GLU A 261 -31.01 16.63 -0.64
C GLU A 261 -30.06 16.66 0.56
N ASN A 262 -30.57 16.39 1.77
CA ASN A 262 -29.75 16.31 2.98
C ASN A 262 -28.68 15.22 2.89
N LYS A 263 -29.03 14.05 2.37
CA LYS A 263 -28.04 12.94 2.16
C LYS A 263 -26.95 13.32 1.16
N VAL A 264 -27.29 14.03 0.09
CA VAL A 264 -26.28 14.53 -0.88
C VAL A 264 -25.34 15.54 -0.23
N VAL A 265 -25.87 16.47 0.59
CA VAL A 265 -25.06 17.41 1.33
C VAL A 265 -24.12 16.70 2.30
N GLN A 266 -24.62 15.75 3.09
CA GLN A 266 -23.80 14.94 4.02
C GLN A 266 -22.70 14.17 3.28
N PHE A 267 -23.04 13.56 2.14
CA PHE A 267 -22.07 12.86 1.32
C PHE A 267 -20.94 13.78 0.85
N ASN A 268 -21.26 14.96 0.33
CA ASN A 268 -20.26 15.94 -0.11
C ASN A 268 -19.36 16.37 1.06
N GLN A 269 -19.93 16.65 2.22
CA GLN A 269 -19.16 17.01 3.43
C GLN A 269 -18.20 15.90 3.85
N MET A 270 -18.67 14.64 3.90
CA MET A 270 -17.81 13.50 4.23
C MET A 270 -16.69 13.34 3.20
N PHE A 271 -16.97 13.53 1.92
CA PHE A 271 -15.97 13.43 0.88
C PHE A 271 -14.91 14.53 0.98
N ASP A 272 -15.32 15.77 1.18
CA ASP A 272 -14.41 16.90 1.37
C ASP A 272 -13.50 16.69 2.58
N GLU A 273 -14.02 16.09 3.66
CA GLU A 273 -13.21 15.72 4.83
C GLU A 273 -12.17 14.64 4.49
N VAL A 274 -12.57 13.58 3.78
CA VAL A 274 -11.64 12.53 3.35
C VAL A 274 -10.55 13.12 2.44
N LYS A 275 -10.94 13.96 1.47
CA LYS A 275 -9.99 14.63 0.58
C LYS A 275 -8.98 15.48 1.35
N ARG A 276 -9.45 16.27 2.33
CA ARG A 276 -8.57 17.07 3.20
C ARG A 276 -7.57 16.19 3.95
N LYS A 277 -8.03 15.09 4.56
CA LYS A 277 -7.14 14.15 5.27
C LYS A 277 -6.09 13.52 4.35
N VAL A 278 -6.47 13.17 3.13
CA VAL A 278 -5.52 12.64 2.12
C VAL A 278 -4.47 13.70 1.77
N GLU A 279 -4.86 14.96 1.53
CA GLU A 279 -3.93 16.05 1.26
C GLU A 279 -3.00 16.34 2.46
N GLU A 280 -3.51 16.26 3.69
CA GLU A 280 -2.69 16.36 4.90
C GLU A 280 -1.61 15.27 4.98
N LEU A 281 -1.96 14.02 4.62
CA LEU A 281 -0.99 12.91 4.54
C LEU A 281 0.09 13.17 3.49
N PHE A 282 -0.27 13.67 2.30
CA PHE A 282 0.71 14.04 1.27
C PHE A 282 1.63 15.19 1.73
N THR A 283 1.09 16.17 2.44
CA THR A 283 1.86 17.28 2.99
C THR A 283 2.84 16.79 4.06
N LEU A 284 2.36 15.94 4.98
CA LEU A 284 3.21 15.34 6.01
C LEU A 284 4.34 14.52 5.38
N ARG A 285 4.03 13.70 4.38
CA ARG A 285 5.01 12.91 3.65
C ARG A 285 6.05 13.80 2.96
N ALA A 286 5.64 14.88 2.31
CA ALA A 286 6.56 15.81 1.65
C ALA A 286 7.53 16.48 2.63
N SER A 287 7.17 16.57 3.92
CA SER A 287 8.03 17.09 4.98
C SER A 287 9.07 16.09 5.49
N LEU A 288 8.95 14.79 5.15
CA LEU A 288 9.92 13.79 5.58
C LEU A 288 11.22 13.89 4.75
N PRO A 289 12.40 13.82 5.38
CA PRO A 289 13.69 13.98 4.71
C PRO A 289 14.12 12.69 3.97
N VAL A 290 13.23 12.10 3.17
CA VAL A 290 13.48 10.81 2.49
C VAL A 290 14.65 10.91 1.50
N LYS A 291 14.73 12.02 0.76
CA LYS A 291 15.82 12.24 -0.20
C LYS A 291 17.18 12.36 0.48
N ASP A 292 17.22 13.03 1.64
CA ASP A 292 18.45 13.17 2.42
C ASP A 292 18.89 11.83 2.99
N LEU A 293 17.94 11.01 3.45
CA LEU A 293 18.18 9.63 3.90
C LEU A 293 18.71 8.75 2.75
N GLU A 294 18.14 8.86 1.54
CA GLU A 294 18.63 8.13 0.36
C GLU A 294 20.08 8.50 0.00
N LEU A 295 20.40 9.78 0.03
CA LEU A 295 21.75 10.26 -0.23
C LEU A 295 22.71 9.75 0.83
N THR A 296 22.33 9.85 2.10
CA THR A 296 23.13 9.37 3.23
C THR A 296 23.38 7.87 3.11
N ILE A 297 22.36 7.07 2.79
CA ILE A 297 22.51 5.61 2.62
C ILE A 297 23.48 5.30 1.47
N LYS A 298 23.38 5.98 0.31
CA LYS A 298 24.29 5.79 -0.82
C LYS A 298 25.74 6.13 -0.43
N GLU A 299 25.93 7.19 0.34
CA GLU A 299 27.24 7.61 0.82
C GLU A 299 27.87 6.58 1.76
N TYR A 300 27.07 6.09 2.73
CA TYR A 300 27.51 5.03 3.62
C TYR A 300 27.76 3.70 2.91
N GLN A 301 26.98 3.34 1.88
CA GLN A 301 27.25 2.16 1.06
C GLN A 301 28.62 2.23 0.39
N ARG A 302 29.01 3.41 -0.11
CA ARG A 302 30.35 3.61 -0.66
C ARG A 302 31.42 3.31 0.38
N TYR A 303 31.28 3.85 1.60
CA TYR A 303 32.21 3.57 2.71
C TYR A 303 32.24 2.09 3.07
N LEU A 304 31.11 1.42 3.11
CA LEU A 304 31.05 -0.02 3.39
C LEU A 304 31.76 -0.84 2.30
N ASN A 305 31.66 -0.47 1.05
CA ASN A 305 32.37 -1.15 -0.05
C ASN A 305 33.90 -0.96 0.07
N GLU A 306 34.35 0.24 0.44
CA GLU A 306 35.76 0.50 0.73
C GLU A 306 36.24 -0.36 1.91
N GLN A 307 35.47 -0.42 3.01
CA GLN A 307 35.80 -1.28 4.18
C GLN A 307 35.82 -2.76 3.83
N LYS A 308 34.92 -3.22 2.94
CA LYS A 308 34.92 -4.58 2.43
C LYS A 308 36.22 -4.94 1.75
N SER A 309 36.77 -4.06 0.92
CA SER A 309 38.06 -4.24 0.26
C SER A 309 39.21 -4.35 1.28
N ILE A 310 39.22 -3.49 2.29
CA ILE A 310 40.22 -3.53 3.37
C ILE A 310 40.13 -4.83 4.15
N MET A 311 38.92 -5.27 4.51
CA MET A 311 38.70 -6.51 5.25
C MET A 311 39.12 -7.75 4.43
N GLN A 312 38.91 -7.74 3.12
CA GLN A 312 39.38 -8.81 2.24
C GLN A 312 40.93 -8.88 2.21
N SER A 313 41.57 -7.72 2.14
CA SER A 313 43.05 -7.63 2.18
C SER A 313 43.62 -8.12 3.51
N LEU A 314 42.99 -7.75 4.63
CA LEU A 314 43.38 -8.24 5.96
C LEU A 314 43.18 -9.76 6.11
N ARG A 315 42.09 -10.31 5.55
CA ARG A 315 41.86 -11.75 5.53
C ARG A 315 42.93 -12.47 4.74
N PHE A 316 43.31 -11.93 3.58
CA PHE A 316 44.41 -12.47 2.79
C PHE A 316 45.73 -12.46 3.56
N ALA A 317 46.07 -11.35 4.22
CA ALA A 317 47.26 -11.25 5.07
C ALA A 317 47.26 -12.32 6.16
N LEU A 318 46.13 -12.53 6.86
CA LEU A 318 46.01 -13.61 7.88
C LEU A 318 46.24 -14.99 7.30
N LEU A 319 45.74 -15.30 6.11
CA LEU A 319 45.97 -16.57 5.45
C LEU A 319 47.45 -16.74 5.09
N VAL A 320 48.11 -15.71 4.56
CA VAL A 320 49.55 -15.74 4.27
C VAL A 320 50.36 -15.99 5.55
N TYR A 321 50.06 -15.32 6.66
CA TYR A 321 50.72 -15.55 7.94
C TYR A 321 50.48 -16.95 8.51
N ALA A 322 49.29 -17.52 8.27
CA ALA A 322 48.99 -18.88 8.73
C ALA A 322 49.80 -19.95 7.95
N PHE A 323 50.03 -19.74 6.66
CA PHE A 323 50.77 -20.68 5.80
C PHE A 323 52.29 -20.42 5.78
N PHE A 324 52.72 -19.18 6.03
CA PHE A 324 54.11 -18.75 6.02
C PHE A 324 54.44 -17.98 7.30
N PRO A 325 54.64 -18.66 8.45
CA PRO A 325 54.99 -18.00 9.70
C PRO A 325 56.32 -17.25 9.57
N PRO A 326 56.50 -16.12 10.26
CA PRO A 326 57.69 -15.25 10.13
C PRO A 326 59.03 -15.93 10.45
N SER A 327 59.01 -17.07 11.15
CA SER A 327 60.21 -17.88 11.39
C SER A 327 60.89 -18.39 10.10
N ASN A 328 60.19 -18.46 8.99
CA ASN A 328 60.68 -18.90 7.70
C ASN A 328 61.01 -17.74 6.73
N MET A 329 60.68 -16.51 7.08
CA MET A 329 60.93 -15.31 6.22
C MET A 329 62.13 -14.52 6.71
N LYS A 330 63.27 -15.12 6.79
CA LYS A 330 64.54 -14.35 6.83
C LYS A 330 64.80 -13.76 5.44
N GLY A 331 64.24 -12.59 5.16
CA GLY A 331 64.62 -11.86 3.98
C GLY A 331 63.59 -11.06 3.21
N ILE A 332 62.34 -10.98 3.57
CA ILE A 332 61.36 -10.10 2.90
C ILE A 332 60.89 -9.03 3.86
N LEU A 333 61.61 -7.90 3.87
CA LEU A 333 61.12 -6.66 4.49
C LEU A 333 60.07 -6.05 3.57
N ILE A 334 58.83 -6.38 3.86
CA ILE A 334 57.70 -5.64 3.27
C ILE A 334 57.54 -4.38 4.11
N CYS A 335 58.09 -3.25 3.61
CA CYS A 335 57.70 -1.92 4.06
C CYS A 335 56.21 -1.72 3.79
N THR A 336 55.37 -2.13 4.69
CA THR A 336 53.97 -1.66 4.74
C THR A 336 54.04 -0.27 5.39
N SER A 337 53.88 0.76 4.53
CA SER A 337 53.53 2.09 4.99
C SER A 337 52.38 2.00 5.95
N HIS A 338 52.50 2.57 7.12
CA HIS A 338 51.50 2.60 8.16
C HIS A 338 50.12 2.95 7.61
N PRO A 339 49.09 2.12 7.83
CA PRO A 339 47.73 2.54 7.49
C PRO A 339 47.35 3.71 8.41
N PRO A 340 46.66 4.75 7.87
CA PRO A 340 46.35 5.99 8.60
C PRO A 340 45.33 5.88 9.74
N TRP A 341 45.14 4.72 10.33
CA TRP A 341 44.07 4.40 11.29
C TRP A 341 44.47 4.35 12.77
N ILE A 342 45.71 4.76 13.11
CA ILE A 342 46.15 4.79 14.52
C ILE A 342 46.21 6.23 15.05
N MET A 343 45.24 7.07 14.67
CA MET A 343 44.96 8.29 15.41
C MET A 343 43.45 8.58 15.30
N VAL A 344 42.65 8.05 16.19
CA VAL A 344 41.63 8.73 17.02
C VAL A 344 41.27 7.80 18.17
#